data_8657b7e31f0bcb9accdce5fa9810ccbc
#
_entry.id   8657b7e31f0bcb9accdce5fa9810ccbc
#
_cell.length_a   1.000
_cell.length_b   1.000
_cell.length_c   1.000
_cell.angle_alpha   90.00
_cell.angle_beta   90.00
_cell.angle_gamma   90.00
#
_symmetry.space_group_name_H-M   'P 1'
#
loop_
_entity.id
_entity.type
_entity.pdbx_description
1 polymer ?
#
loop_
_entity_poly.entity_id
_entity_poly.type
_entity_poly.pdbx_seq_one_letter_code
_entity_poly.pdbx_strand_id
1 'polypeptide(L)'
;MGIKLTKWDVVEHLQTDQDMIGYFDACLADGDPALIAAALGDIAKARGMSQVSKDTGLSRENLYRALSGVGNPEFSTIIKVTKALGLTLHASSEPANA
;
A
#
# COMPACT_ATOMS: atom_id res chain seq x y z
N MET A 1 1.98 -14.43 -16.58
CA MET A 1 2.38 -14.16 -16.66
C MET A 1 3.40 -13.63 -16.40
N GLY A 2 4.04 -13.38 -16.28
CA GLY A 2 5.23 -13.25 -15.92
C GLY A 2 6.07 -12.09 -15.96
N ILE A 3 5.59 -10.97 -16.08
CA ILE A 3 6.41 -9.80 -16.09
C ILE A 3 6.75 -9.45 -14.66
N LYS A 4 8.06 -9.44 -14.39
CA LYS A 4 8.51 -9.11 -13.08
C LYS A 4 8.84 -7.64 -13.06
N LEU A 5 8.10 -6.87 -12.33
CA LEU A 5 8.33 -5.44 -12.23
C LEU A 5 9.33 -5.14 -11.14
N THR A 6 10.23 -4.20 -11.40
CA THR A 6 11.11 -3.69 -10.37
C THR A 6 10.31 -2.69 -9.54
N LYS A 7 10.84 -2.31 -8.40
CA LYS A 7 10.20 -1.31 -7.57
C LYS A 7 10.04 0.01 -8.29
N TRP A 8 11.00 0.34 -9.13
CA TRP A 8 10.99 1.53 -9.96
C TRP A 8 9.80 1.50 -10.92
N ASP A 9 9.60 0.36 -11.58
CA ASP A 9 8.50 0.20 -12.53
C ASP A 9 7.15 0.31 -11.84
N VAL A 10 7.05 -0.25 -10.63
CA VAL A 10 5.81 -0.21 -9.88
C VAL A 10 5.42 1.22 -9.55
N VAL A 11 6.37 2.01 -9.01
CA VAL A 11 6.08 3.39 -8.64
C VAL A 11 5.71 4.20 -9.88
N GLU A 12 6.41 3.99 -10.97
CA GLU A 12 6.14 4.70 -12.21
C GLU A 12 4.77 4.35 -12.77
N HIS A 13 4.32 3.13 -12.56
CA HIS A 13 3.02 2.66 -13.02
C HIS A 13 1.88 3.26 -12.20
N LEU A 14 2.12 3.63 -10.95
CA LEU A 14 1.07 4.09 -10.04
C LEU A 14 0.79 5.57 -10.23
N GLN A 15 0.20 5.91 -11.36
CA GLN A 15 -0.03 7.31 -11.72
C GLN A 15 -1.45 7.79 -11.46
N THR A 16 -2.41 6.88 -11.47
CA THR A 16 -3.80 7.25 -11.24
C THR A 16 -4.35 6.54 -10.03
N ASP A 17 -5.48 7.03 -9.53
CA ASP A 17 -6.15 6.35 -8.42
C ASP A 17 -6.53 4.93 -8.80
N GLN A 18 -6.94 4.71 -10.04
CA GLN A 18 -7.29 3.37 -10.52
C GLN A 18 -6.10 2.43 -10.46
N ASP A 19 -4.92 2.93 -10.87
CA ASP A 19 -3.70 2.13 -10.80
C ASP A 19 -3.41 1.73 -9.36
N MET A 20 -3.55 2.67 -8.44
CA MET A 20 -3.24 2.43 -7.03
C MET A 20 -4.22 1.44 -6.41
N ILE A 21 -5.50 1.60 -6.72
CA ILE A 21 -6.53 0.70 -6.22
C ILE A 21 -6.29 -0.72 -6.72
N GLY A 22 -6.02 -0.87 -8.02
CA GLY A 22 -5.77 -2.19 -8.60
C GLY A 22 -4.57 -2.88 -7.99
N TYR A 23 -3.50 -2.13 -7.81
CA TYR A 23 -2.28 -2.66 -7.24
C TYR A 23 -2.50 -3.12 -5.79
N PHE A 24 -3.11 -2.25 -4.99
CA PHE A 24 -3.34 -2.57 -3.59
C PHE A 24 -4.31 -3.74 -3.44
N ASP A 25 -5.36 -3.75 -4.25
CA ASP A 25 -6.34 -4.83 -4.22
C ASP A 25 -5.69 -6.18 -4.55
N ALA A 26 -4.80 -6.21 -5.54
CA ALA A 26 -4.10 -7.43 -5.89
C ALA A 26 -3.21 -7.91 -4.75
N CYS A 27 -2.56 -7.00 -4.04
CA CYS A 27 -1.72 -7.36 -2.91
C CYS A 27 -2.54 -7.87 -1.73
N LEU A 28 -3.72 -7.27 -1.51
CA LEU A 28 -4.63 -7.74 -0.48
C LEU A 28 -5.12 -9.16 -0.79
N ALA A 29 -5.42 -9.42 -2.05
CA ALA A 29 -5.89 -10.74 -2.46
C ALA A 29 -4.82 -11.80 -2.22
N ASP A 30 -3.56 -11.45 -2.39
CA ASP A 30 -2.46 -12.36 -2.11
C ASP A 30 -2.37 -12.66 -0.62
N GLY A 31 -2.63 -11.67 0.22
CA GLY A 31 -2.73 -11.88 1.65
C GLY A 31 -1.42 -11.87 2.44
N ASP A 32 -0.31 -11.64 1.79
CA ASP A 32 0.98 -11.59 2.48
C ASP A 32 1.13 -10.22 3.17
N PRO A 33 1.20 -10.18 4.52
CA PRO A 33 1.29 -8.90 5.22
C PRO A 33 2.49 -8.04 4.81
N ALA A 34 3.62 -8.67 4.53
CA ALA A 34 4.80 -7.92 4.11
C ALA A 34 4.56 -7.27 2.75
N LEU A 35 3.91 -8.00 1.85
CA LEU A 35 3.60 -7.49 0.53
C LEU A 35 2.59 -6.34 0.61
N ILE A 36 1.59 -6.48 1.48
CA ILE A 36 0.58 -5.44 1.66
C ILE A 36 1.22 -4.17 2.19
N ALA A 37 2.09 -4.29 3.19
CA ALA A 37 2.78 -3.13 3.75
C ALA A 37 3.67 -2.47 2.70
N ALA A 38 4.40 -3.27 1.93
CA ALA A 38 5.27 -2.74 0.88
C ALA A 38 4.47 -2.06 -0.22
N ALA A 39 3.30 -2.60 -0.54
CA ALA A 39 2.43 -1.98 -1.54
C ALA A 39 1.99 -0.60 -1.09
N LEU A 40 1.61 -0.45 0.18
CA LEU A 40 1.26 0.87 0.69
C LEU A 40 2.44 1.81 0.63
N GLY A 41 3.63 1.31 0.88
CA GLY A 41 4.85 2.11 0.78
C GLY A 41 5.07 2.62 -0.64
N ASP A 42 4.84 1.76 -1.63
CA ASP A 42 4.99 2.15 -3.03
C ASP A 42 3.96 3.20 -3.43
N ILE A 43 2.72 3.03 -2.98
CA ILE A 43 1.67 4.00 -3.27
C ILE A 43 1.97 5.33 -2.58
N ALA A 44 2.44 5.28 -1.33
CA ALA A 44 2.80 6.48 -0.60
C ALA A 44 3.91 7.25 -1.30
N LYS A 45 4.90 6.53 -1.83
CA LYS A 45 5.97 7.18 -2.58
C LYS A 45 5.44 7.80 -3.87
N ALA A 46 4.52 7.13 -4.54
CA ALA A 46 3.93 7.66 -5.76
C ALA A 46 3.13 8.93 -5.50
N ARG A 47 2.46 8.99 -4.34
CA ARG A 47 1.68 10.16 -3.95
C ARG A 47 2.55 11.28 -3.40
N GLY A 48 3.70 10.96 -2.88
CA GLY A 48 4.59 11.93 -2.24
C GLY A 48 4.65 11.71 -0.74
N MET A 49 5.78 11.21 -0.28
CA MET A 49 5.96 10.82 1.12
C MET A 49 5.79 11.99 2.08
N SER A 50 6.16 13.20 1.66
CA SER A 50 6.02 14.37 2.52
C SER A 50 4.55 14.68 2.82
N GLN A 51 3.70 14.53 1.81
CA GLN A 51 2.28 14.77 2.00
C GLN A 51 1.66 13.71 2.90
N VAL A 52 2.05 12.44 2.69
CA VAL A 52 1.56 11.35 3.52
C VAL A 52 1.98 11.54 4.97
N SER A 53 3.23 11.98 5.17
CA SER A 53 3.73 12.27 6.52
C SER A 53 2.86 13.34 7.19
N LYS A 54 2.57 14.40 6.46
CA LYS A 54 1.76 15.50 7.00
C LYS A 54 0.35 15.03 7.35
N ASP A 55 -0.25 14.25 6.46
CA ASP A 55 -1.63 13.82 6.64
C ASP A 55 -1.80 12.79 7.75
N THR A 56 -0.79 11.94 7.96
CA THR A 56 -0.86 10.91 8.99
C THR A 56 -0.34 11.35 10.33
N GLY A 57 0.46 12.41 10.35
CA GLY A 57 1.15 12.81 11.56
C GLY A 57 2.37 11.96 11.89
N LEU A 58 2.74 11.05 11.00
CA LEU A 58 3.90 10.19 11.19
C LEU A 58 5.09 10.76 10.44
N SER A 59 6.29 10.63 11.03
CA SER A 59 7.49 11.10 10.35
C SER A 59 7.75 10.25 9.11
N ARG A 60 8.47 10.84 8.15
CA ARG A 60 8.83 10.10 6.95
C ARG A 60 9.64 8.86 7.31
N GLU A 61 10.52 8.99 8.29
CA GLU A 61 11.34 7.87 8.74
C GLU A 61 10.47 6.74 9.29
N ASN A 62 9.47 7.08 10.10
CA ASN A 62 8.56 6.07 10.63
C ASN A 62 7.74 5.42 9.53
N LEU A 63 7.33 6.20 8.54
CA LEU A 63 6.59 5.65 7.39
C LEU A 63 7.44 4.68 6.60
N TYR A 64 8.68 5.05 6.30
CA TYR A 64 9.58 4.15 5.57
C TYR A 64 9.81 2.86 6.33
N ARG A 65 9.98 2.96 7.64
CA ARG A 65 10.19 1.77 8.46
C ARG A 65 8.94 0.88 8.49
N ALA A 66 7.79 1.50 8.72
CA ALA A 66 6.54 0.74 8.87
C ALA A 66 6.11 0.08 7.57
N LEU A 67 6.38 0.72 6.43
CA LEU A 67 5.89 0.26 5.13
C LEU A 67 6.98 -0.37 4.29
N SER A 68 8.06 -0.85 4.93
CA SER A 68 9.19 -1.41 4.21
C SER A 68 8.97 -2.86 3.77
N GLY A 69 7.97 -3.52 4.33
CA GLY A 69 7.78 -4.95 4.10
C GLY A 69 8.60 -5.81 5.03
N VAL A 70 9.36 -5.18 5.93
CA VAL A 70 10.15 -5.87 6.94
C VAL A 70 9.53 -5.51 8.29
N GLY A 71 9.21 -6.50 9.09
CA GLY A 71 8.58 -6.28 10.36
C GLY A 71 7.06 -6.26 10.23
N ASN A 72 6.39 -5.85 11.30
CA ASN A 72 4.93 -5.88 11.39
C ASN A 72 4.40 -4.51 11.76
N PRO A 73 3.97 -3.70 10.79
CA PRO A 73 3.35 -2.43 11.15
C PRO A 73 2.04 -2.69 11.89
N GLU A 74 1.72 -1.83 12.82
CA GLU A 74 0.47 -1.94 13.55
C GLU A 74 -0.69 -1.66 12.60
N PHE A 75 -1.81 -2.32 12.87
CA PHE A 75 -2.99 -2.13 12.04
C PHE A 75 -3.45 -0.67 12.04
N SER A 76 -3.30 0.01 13.18
CA SER A 76 -3.64 1.42 13.25
C SER A 76 -2.82 2.26 12.27
N THR A 77 -1.55 1.91 12.08
CA THR A 77 -0.70 2.59 11.11
C THR A 77 -1.21 2.35 9.69
N ILE A 78 -1.57 1.11 9.40
CA ILE A 78 -2.12 0.76 8.09
C ILE A 78 -3.38 1.57 7.81
N ILE A 79 -4.27 1.68 8.78
CA ILE A 79 -5.51 2.44 8.62
C ILE A 79 -5.21 3.92 8.38
N LYS A 80 -4.28 4.49 9.14
CA LYS A 80 -3.92 5.91 8.96
C LYS A 80 -3.39 6.17 7.55
N VAL A 81 -2.53 5.28 7.09
CA VAL A 81 -1.92 5.46 5.77
C VAL A 81 -2.96 5.29 4.66
N THR A 82 -3.81 4.27 4.76
CA THR A 82 -4.83 4.07 3.73
C THR A 82 -5.75 5.28 3.64
N LYS A 83 -6.15 5.84 4.80
CA LYS A 83 -6.99 7.03 4.80
C LYS A 83 -6.29 8.22 4.18
N ALA A 84 -5.01 8.41 4.49
CA ALA A 84 -4.24 9.51 3.93
C ALA A 84 -4.13 9.40 2.41
N LEU A 85 -4.13 8.18 1.90
CA LEU A 85 -4.03 7.93 0.47
C LEU A 85 -5.39 7.94 -0.24
N GLY A 86 -6.46 8.15 0.51
CA GLY A 86 -7.80 8.15 -0.06
C GLY A 86 -8.33 6.77 -0.39
N LEU A 87 -7.72 5.73 0.19
CA LEU A 87 -8.15 4.38 -0.03
C LEU A 87 -9.10 3.95 1.07
N THR A 88 -10.03 3.07 0.72
CA THR A 88 -10.98 2.52 1.68
C THR A 88 -10.84 1.01 1.70
N LEU A 89 -10.76 0.45 2.90
CA LEU A 89 -10.72 -1.00 3.04
C LEU A 89 -12.14 -1.54 3.13
N HIS A 90 -12.40 -2.58 2.38
CA HIS A 90 -13.71 -3.23 2.35
C HIS A 90 -13.57 -4.68 2.69
N ALA A 91 -14.66 -5.27 3.12
CA ALA A 91 -14.72 -6.70 3.30
C ALA A 91 -15.87 -7.24 2.46
N SER A 92 -15.65 -8.39 1.87
CA SER A 92 -16.69 -9.10 1.16
C SER A 92 -16.43 -10.59 1.35
N SER A 93 -17.48 -11.39 1.17
CA SER A 93 -17.30 -12.83 1.28
C SER A 93 -16.81 -13.37 -0.05
N GLU A 94 -16.00 -14.41 0.04
CA GLU A 94 -15.54 -15.07 -1.18
C GLU A 94 -16.59 -16.08 -1.64
N PRO A 95 -16.65 -16.35 -2.95
CA PRO A 95 -17.49 -17.42 -3.44
C PRO A 95 -17.10 -18.74 -2.79
N ALA A 96 -18.09 -19.61 -2.60
CA ALA A 96 -17.87 -20.84 -1.85
C ALA A 96 -16.82 -21.74 -2.44
N ASN A 97 -16.62 -21.69 -3.74
CA ASN A 97 -15.65 -22.54 -4.40
C ASN A 97 -14.42 -21.78 -4.84
N ALA A 98 -14.18 -20.65 -4.27
CA ALA A 98 -13.02 -19.83 -4.62
C ALA A 98 -11.76 -20.37 -3.95
#